data_0861dfebbcedd3c7b9ef7dfc3d9eb44a
#
_entry.id   0861dfebbcedd3c7b9ef7dfc3d9eb44a
#
_cell.length_a   1.000
_cell.length_b   1.000
_cell.length_c   1.000
_cell.angle_alpha   90.00
_cell.angle_beta   90.00
_cell.angle_gamma   90.00
#
_symmetry.space_group_name_H-M   'P 1'
#
loop_
_entity.id
_entity.type
_entity.pdbx_description
1 polymer ?
#
loop_
_entity_poly.entity_id
_entity_poly.type
_entity_poly.pdbx_seq_one_letter_code
_entity_poly.pdbx_strand_id
1 'polypeptide(L)'
;MRLFKITALALALAFVLQGAALAAESLFSETRFAKGLYYTDTKIKGYSKGTFVVLEGDDVNFRERAENGAVLKVLPRHSLLRAIKQQGDWLQAESDGMQGYVYAPFTGAGEHEPLTTEDFAVGYAALGEKFDEQQAQEKLGKVMKQVIDKKTKASSYTYKYVIIGTKKQKITSIRVFDPKYITMRGVSVGDSAARAVGQYGVPDAVVYGAGITGKTIYEYFLPTENKKQRLRFALDVDKDSRVQAIILELQQVKK
;
A
#
# COMPACT_ATOMS: atom_id res chain seq x y z
N MET A 1 7.74 13.63 -43.68
CA MET A 1 7.80 12.41 -42.82
C MET A 1 8.37 12.63 -41.42
N ARG A 2 8.38 13.87 -40.87
CA ARG A 2 8.87 14.18 -39.49
C ARG A 2 7.78 14.60 -38.49
N LEU A 3 6.55 14.91 -38.95
CA LEU A 3 5.47 15.33 -38.06
C LEU A 3 4.76 14.16 -37.33
N PHE A 4 4.74 12.96 -37.92
CA PHE A 4 4.02 11.81 -37.32
C PHE A 4 4.72 11.16 -36.12
N LYS A 5 6.05 11.40 -35.93
CA LYS A 5 6.78 10.82 -34.78
C LYS A 5 6.63 11.63 -33.50
N ILE A 6 6.27 12.92 -33.59
CA ILE A 6 6.11 13.79 -32.41
C ILE A 6 4.76 13.58 -31.75
N THR A 7 3.70 13.29 -32.52
CA THR A 7 2.36 13.02 -31.99
C THR A 7 2.26 11.69 -31.26
N ALA A 8 2.93 10.63 -31.71
CA ALA A 8 2.93 9.34 -31.04
C ALA A 8 3.68 9.36 -29.70
N LEU A 9 4.76 10.15 -29.59
CA LEU A 9 5.50 10.31 -28.33
C LEU A 9 4.75 11.16 -27.31
N ALA A 10 4.02 12.19 -27.77
CA ALA A 10 3.18 13.01 -26.89
C ALA A 10 1.97 12.24 -26.36
N LEU A 11 1.37 11.33 -27.17
CA LEU A 11 0.28 10.46 -26.72
C LEU A 11 0.76 9.42 -25.70
N ALA A 12 1.93 8.83 -25.91
CA ALA A 12 2.49 7.86 -24.96
C ALA A 12 2.89 8.51 -23.63
N LEU A 13 3.38 9.76 -23.65
CA LEU A 13 3.69 10.51 -22.43
C LEU A 13 2.43 10.95 -21.67
N ALA A 14 1.36 11.33 -22.39
CA ALA A 14 0.07 11.64 -21.79
C ALA A 14 -0.55 10.40 -21.10
N PHE A 15 -0.39 9.21 -21.67
CA PHE A 15 -0.85 7.97 -21.08
C PHE A 15 -0.09 7.58 -19.80
N VAL A 16 1.22 7.85 -19.70
CA VAL A 16 2.01 7.55 -18.49
C VAL A 16 1.71 8.54 -17.36
N LEU A 17 1.52 9.82 -17.67
CA LEU A 17 1.12 10.84 -16.68
C LEU A 17 -0.35 10.71 -16.28
N GLN A 18 -1.23 10.39 -17.22
CA GLN A 18 -2.62 10.05 -16.94
C GLN A 18 -2.72 8.70 -16.22
N GLY A 19 -1.87 7.72 -16.51
CA GLY A 19 -1.84 6.44 -15.81
C GLY A 19 -1.47 6.58 -14.34
N ALA A 20 -0.52 7.44 -13.98
CA ALA A 20 -0.18 7.71 -12.58
C ALA A 20 -1.24 8.57 -11.87
N ALA A 21 -1.80 9.56 -12.56
CA ALA A 21 -2.91 10.38 -12.04
C ALA A 21 -4.23 9.60 -12.04
N LEU A 22 -4.52 8.81 -13.09
CA LEU A 22 -5.68 7.93 -13.18
C LEU A 22 -5.57 6.73 -12.21
N ALA A 23 -4.39 6.22 -11.91
CA ALA A 23 -4.21 5.22 -10.86
C ALA A 23 -4.51 5.83 -9.48
N ALA A 24 -4.09 7.07 -9.22
CA ALA A 24 -4.44 7.78 -7.99
C ALA A 24 -5.93 8.19 -7.95
N GLU A 25 -6.49 8.66 -9.07
CA GLU A 25 -7.92 9.03 -9.16
C GLU A 25 -8.86 7.84 -9.17
N SER A 26 -8.46 6.74 -9.76
CA SER A 26 -9.28 5.53 -9.90
C SER A 26 -9.27 4.63 -8.68
N LEU A 27 -8.30 4.80 -7.77
CA LEU A 27 -8.31 4.12 -6.46
C LEU A 27 -9.46 4.60 -5.56
N PHE A 28 -10.07 5.75 -5.86
CA PHE A 28 -11.12 6.37 -5.03
C PHE A 28 -12.43 6.64 -5.78
N SER A 29 -12.66 6.07 -6.96
CA SER A 29 -14.00 6.09 -7.55
C SER A 29 -14.88 5.02 -6.89
N GLU A 30 -16.11 5.35 -6.53
CA GLU A 30 -17.08 4.44 -5.91
C GLU A 30 -17.21 3.09 -6.65
N THR A 31 -17.02 3.09 -7.96
CA THR A 31 -17.04 1.89 -8.81
C THR A 31 -15.87 0.93 -8.57
N ARG A 32 -14.75 1.38 -7.99
CA ARG A 32 -13.64 0.50 -7.62
C ARG A 32 -13.76 -0.06 -6.22
N PHE A 33 -14.43 0.65 -5.33
CA PHE A 33 -14.77 0.11 -4.01
C PHE A 33 -15.57 -1.19 -4.12
N ALA A 34 -16.45 -1.28 -5.13
CA ALA A 34 -17.24 -2.48 -5.38
C ALA A 34 -16.42 -3.67 -5.93
N LYS A 35 -15.19 -3.46 -6.40
CA LYS A 35 -14.39 -4.49 -7.09
C LYS A 35 -13.21 -5.06 -6.31
N GLY A 36 -12.84 -4.50 -5.15
CA GLY A 36 -11.67 -5.02 -4.46
C GLY A 36 -11.25 -4.28 -3.20
N LEU A 37 -11.99 -3.26 -2.78
CA LEU A 37 -11.76 -2.58 -1.53
C LEU A 37 -12.69 -3.13 -0.45
N TYR A 38 -12.14 -3.46 0.70
CA TYR A 38 -12.91 -4.03 1.82
C TYR A 38 -12.95 -3.06 2.97
N TYR A 39 -14.17 -2.66 3.37
CA TYR A 39 -14.43 -1.81 4.53
C TYR A 39 -15.25 -2.56 5.57
N THR A 40 -15.16 -2.08 6.80
CA THR A 40 -15.92 -2.58 7.93
C THR A 40 -17.23 -1.83 8.06
N ASP A 41 -18.31 -2.35 7.53
CA ASP A 41 -19.63 -1.73 7.62
C ASP A 41 -20.67 -2.60 8.33
N THR A 42 -20.47 -3.92 8.38
CA THR A 42 -21.44 -4.86 8.93
C THR A 42 -20.85 -5.67 10.07
N LYS A 43 -21.40 -5.52 11.27
CA LYS A 43 -20.99 -6.27 12.45
C LYS A 43 -21.54 -7.69 12.43
N ILE A 44 -20.67 -8.66 12.74
CA ILE A 44 -21.00 -10.04 13.11
C ILE A 44 -20.53 -10.28 14.55
N LYS A 45 -20.79 -11.44 15.14
CA LYS A 45 -20.33 -11.74 16.50
C LYS A 45 -18.80 -11.59 16.58
N GLY A 46 -18.32 -10.60 17.34
CA GLY A 46 -16.92 -10.26 17.54
C GLY A 46 -16.35 -9.28 16.51
N TYR A 47 -16.59 -9.48 15.22
CA TYR A 47 -16.01 -8.66 14.15
C TYR A 47 -17.08 -8.14 13.20
N SER A 48 -16.78 -7.05 12.50
CA SER A 48 -17.59 -6.59 11.38
C SER A 48 -17.30 -7.45 10.14
N LYS A 49 -18.35 -7.76 9.36
CA LYS A 49 -18.15 -8.44 8.07
C LYS A 49 -17.29 -7.59 7.16
N GLY A 50 -16.25 -8.20 6.58
CA GLY A 50 -15.23 -7.47 5.81
C GLY A 50 -14.19 -6.74 6.67
N THR A 51 -14.30 -6.77 8.00
CA THR A 51 -13.27 -6.26 8.89
C THR A 51 -12.00 -7.09 8.73
N PHE A 52 -10.88 -6.40 8.71
CA PHE A 52 -9.59 -7.04 8.83
C PHE A 52 -9.25 -7.27 10.30
N VAL A 53 -8.67 -8.41 10.56
CA VAL A 53 -8.11 -8.80 11.87
C VAL A 53 -6.71 -9.35 11.64
N VAL A 54 -5.90 -9.35 12.66
CA VAL A 54 -4.55 -9.93 12.62
C VAL A 54 -4.47 -11.16 13.51
N LEU A 55 -3.57 -12.06 13.18
CA LEU A 55 -3.20 -13.15 14.08
C LEU A 55 -2.26 -12.66 15.16
N GLU A 56 -2.60 -12.89 16.41
CA GLU A 56 -1.80 -12.60 17.60
C GLU A 56 -1.02 -13.82 18.10
N GLY A 57 -1.44 -15.02 17.65
CA GLY A 57 -0.72 -16.27 17.88
C GLY A 57 0.36 -16.53 16.83
N ASP A 58 1.39 -17.25 17.22
CA ASP A 58 2.43 -17.73 16.31
C ASP A 58 1.99 -19.05 15.66
N ASP A 59 2.35 -19.22 14.37
CA ASP A 59 2.15 -20.46 13.61
C ASP A 59 0.72 -21.04 13.70
N VAL A 60 -0.28 -20.19 13.47
CA VAL A 60 -1.69 -20.56 13.59
C VAL A 60 -2.14 -21.39 12.40
N ASN A 61 -2.75 -22.54 12.66
CA ASN A 61 -3.33 -23.37 11.62
C ASN A 61 -4.57 -22.70 10.98
N PHE A 62 -4.49 -22.46 9.69
CA PHE A 62 -5.62 -22.07 8.85
C PHE A 62 -6.23 -23.32 8.23
N ARG A 63 -7.49 -23.62 8.55
CA ARG A 63 -8.10 -24.92 8.28
C ARG A 63 -9.24 -24.83 7.27
N GLU A 64 -9.46 -25.91 6.54
CA GLU A 64 -10.60 -26.03 5.60
C GLU A 64 -11.97 -25.92 6.31
N ARG A 65 -12.08 -26.45 7.51
CA ARG A 65 -13.28 -26.43 8.36
C ARG A 65 -12.89 -26.14 9.80
N ALA A 66 -13.84 -25.64 10.57
CA ALA A 66 -13.68 -25.48 12.01
C ALA A 66 -13.26 -26.82 12.68
N GLU A 67 -12.60 -26.73 13.81
CA GLU A 67 -12.15 -27.86 14.64
C GLU A 67 -11.22 -28.85 13.92
N ASN A 68 -11.79 -29.82 13.21
CA ASN A 68 -11.10 -30.98 12.65
C ASN A 68 -10.80 -30.87 11.14
N GLY A 69 -10.98 -29.71 10.53
CA GLY A 69 -10.65 -29.49 9.12
C GLY A 69 -9.15 -29.69 8.83
N ALA A 70 -8.83 -30.17 7.62
CA ALA A 70 -7.46 -30.25 7.17
C ALA A 70 -6.77 -28.87 7.27
N VAL A 71 -5.49 -28.86 7.60
CA VAL A 71 -4.68 -27.65 7.62
C VAL A 71 -4.37 -27.26 6.18
N LEU A 72 -4.90 -26.13 5.74
CA LEU A 72 -4.64 -25.55 4.42
C LEU A 72 -3.29 -24.82 4.39
N LYS A 73 -2.98 -24.12 5.47
CA LYS A 73 -1.77 -23.29 5.60
C LYS A 73 -1.48 -23.06 7.07
N VAL A 74 -0.22 -22.88 7.41
CA VAL A 74 0.20 -22.33 8.70
C VAL A 74 0.49 -20.85 8.49
N LEU A 75 -0.15 -20.01 9.29
CA LEU A 75 -0.06 -18.57 9.17
C LEU A 75 0.81 -18.00 10.29
N PRO A 76 1.82 -17.18 9.98
CA PRO A 76 2.64 -16.53 10.98
C PRO A 76 1.84 -15.46 11.74
N ARG A 77 2.36 -15.08 12.91
CA ARG A 77 1.86 -13.93 13.67
C ARG A 77 1.76 -12.68 12.79
N HIS A 78 0.79 -11.84 13.05
CA HIS A 78 0.42 -10.64 12.29
C HIS A 78 -0.06 -10.88 10.85
N SER A 79 -0.33 -12.13 10.46
CA SER A 79 -1.05 -12.37 9.20
C SER A 79 -2.37 -11.64 9.20
N LEU A 80 -2.63 -10.91 8.10
CA LEU A 80 -3.88 -10.17 7.91
C LEU A 80 -4.96 -11.11 7.39
N LEU A 81 -6.11 -11.13 8.06
CA LEU A 81 -7.28 -11.93 7.69
C LEU A 81 -8.47 -11.00 7.46
N ARG A 82 -9.25 -11.27 6.42
CA ARG A 82 -10.55 -10.64 6.24
C ARG A 82 -11.63 -11.51 6.89
N ALA A 83 -12.23 -11.02 7.95
CA ALA A 83 -13.29 -11.72 8.67
C ALA A 83 -14.54 -11.89 7.79
N ILE A 84 -15.08 -13.11 7.73
CA ILE A 84 -16.31 -13.44 7.01
C ILE A 84 -17.44 -13.69 8.00
N LYS A 85 -17.23 -14.62 8.94
CA LYS A 85 -18.24 -15.03 9.92
C LYS A 85 -17.58 -15.68 11.12
N GLN A 86 -18.08 -15.39 12.32
CA GLN A 86 -17.68 -16.11 13.52
C GLN A 86 -18.76 -17.13 13.92
N GLN A 87 -18.32 -18.33 14.27
CA GLN A 87 -19.16 -19.44 14.74
C GLN A 87 -18.51 -20.05 15.99
N GLY A 88 -19.07 -19.76 17.17
CA GLY A 88 -18.43 -20.14 18.43
C GLY A 88 -17.03 -19.55 18.53
N ASP A 89 -16.05 -20.40 18.79
CA ASP A 89 -14.64 -20.03 18.91
C ASP A 89 -13.89 -20.05 17.57
N TRP A 90 -14.59 -20.20 16.44
CA TRP A 90 -13.97 -20.27 15.13
C TRP A 90 -14.36 -19.06 14.27
N LEU A 91 -13.36 -18.45 13.68
CA LEU A 91 -13.51 -17.38 12.70
C LEU A 91 -13.30 -17.95 11.30
N GLN A 92 -14.36 -17.92 10.48
CA GLN A 92 -14.22 -18.08 9.04
C GLN A 92 -13.63 -16.78 8.48
N ALA A 93 -12.55 -16.89 7.76
CA ALA A 93 -11.82 -15.76 7.22
C ALA A 93 -11.24 -16.05 5.84
N GLU A 94 -10.76 -15.00 5.18
CA GLU A 94 -10.01 -15.09 3.95
C GLU A 94 -8.57 -14.59 4.18
N SER A 95 -7.61 -15.35 3.70
CA SER A 95 -6.19 -15.01 3.65
C SER A 95 -5.68 -15.21 2.24
N ASP A 96 -5.13 -14.18 1.62
CA ASP A 96 -4.55 -14.22 0.25
C ASP A 96 -5.51 -14.84 -0.80
N GLY A 97 -6.82 -14.54 -0.69
CA GLY A 97 -7.83 -15.07 -1.61
C GLY A 97 -8.30 -16.51 -1.29
N MET A 98 -7.76 -17.13 -0.26
CA MET A 98 -8.18 -18.47 0.22
C MET A 98 -9.11 -18.31 1.41
N GLN A 99 -10.24 -19.03 1.43
CA GLN A 99 -11.15 -19.08 2.58
C GLN A 99 -10.85 -20.27 3.46
N GLY A 100 -10.95 -20.06 4.77
CA GLY A 100 -10.74 -21.10 5.76
C GLY A 100 -11.14 -20.65 7.16
N TYR A 101 -10.68 -21.36 8.16
CA TYR A 101 -11.02 -21.16 9.56
C TYR A 101 -9.78 -21.04 10.44
N VAL A 102 -9.82 -20.08 11.36
CA VAL A 102 -8.85 -19.95 12.46
C VAL A 102 -9.57 -19.97 13.80
N TYR A 103 -8.86 -20.33 14.84
CA TYR A 103 -9.38 -20.24 16.20
C TYR A 103 -9.45 -18.76 16.60
N ALA A 104 -10.66 -18.24 16.82
CA ALA A 104 -10.91 -16.80 16.98
C ALA A 104 -10.15 -16.16 18.15
N PRO A 105 -9.88 -16.83 19.30
CA PRO A 105 -9.04 -16.29 20.36
C PRO A 105 -7.60 -15.95 19.96
N PHE A 106 -7.12 -16.46 18.82
CA PHE A 106 -5.82 -16.07 18.26
C PHE A 106 -5.89 -14.86 17.33
N THR A 107 -7.04 -14.19 17.26
CA THR A 107 -7.22 -13.03 16.38
C THR A 107 -7.54 -11.78 17.18
N GLY A 108 -7.08 -10.63 16.71
CA GLY A 108 -7.32 -9.33 17.32
C GLY A 108 -7.30 -8.18 16.34
N ALA A 109 -7.37 -6.97 16.88
CA ALA A 109 -7.27 -5.74 16.09
C ALA A 109 -5.82 -5.41 15.69
N GLY A 110 -4.85 -6.02 16.35
CA GLY A 110 -3.43 -5.68 16.24
C GLY A 110 -3.12 -4.37 16.96
N GLU A 111 -2.27 -4.43 17.97
CA GLU A 111 -1.76 -3.23 18.62
C GLU A 111 -0.61 -2.63 17.80
N HIS A 112 -0.66 -1.33 17.55
CA HIS A 112 0.40 -0.60 16.86
C HIS A 112 0.38 0.87 17.29
N GLU A 113 1.52 1.52 17.19
CA GLU A 113 1.61 2.97 17.38
C GLU A 113 0.89 3.69 16.24
N PRO A 114 0.10 4.75 16.52
CA PRO A 114 -0.52 5.56 15.49
C PRO A 114 0.50 6.10 14.48
N LEU A 115 0.07 6.26 13.24
CA LEU A 115 0.90 6.90 12.23
C LEU A 115 1.21 8.35 12.59
N THR A 116 2.43 8.75 12.31
CA THR A 116 2.92 10.13 12.43
C THR A 116 3.41 10.63 11.07
N THR A 117 3.70 11.91 10.95
CA THR A 117 4.30 12.46 9.72
C THR A 117 5.67 11.87 9.42
N GLU A 118 6.39 11.37 10.40
CA GLU A 118 7.69 10.72 10.26
C GLU A 118 7.60 9.41 9.47
N ASP A 119 6.48 8.69 9.58
CA ASP A 119 6.23 7.47 8.80
C ASP A 119 6.18 7.72 7.28
N PHE A 120 6.07 8.98 6.85
CA PHE A 120 6.04 9.37 5.45
C PHE A 120 7.41 9.82 4.92
N ALA A 121 8.46 9.24 5.47
CA ALA A 121 9.83 9.34 5.00
C ALA A 121 10.42 7.95 4.70
N VAL A 122 11.30 7.90 3.72
CA VAL A 122 12.10 6.70 3.44
C VAL A 122 13.46 7.09 2.90
N GLY A 123 14.50 6.51 3.48
CA GLY A 123 15.87 6.90 3.19
C GLY A 123 16.13 8.37 3.59
N TYR A 124 16.48 9.21 2.61
CA TYR A 124 16.78 10.63 2.85
C TYR A 124 15.63 11.58 2.50
N ALA A 125 14.51 11.06 1.98
CA ALA A 125 13.42 11.86 1.44
C ALA A 125 12.15 11.71 2.26
N ALA A 126 11.48 12.83 2.56
CA ALA A 126 10.19 12.86 3.23
C ALA A 126 9.15 13.65 2.41
N LEU A 127 7.89 13.25 2.51
CA LEU A 127 6.80 13.96 1.84
C LEU A 127 6.67 15.40 2.37
N GLY A 128 6.48 16.34 1.46
CA GLY A 128 6.32 17.76 1.78
C GLY A 128 7.62 18.55 1.88
N GLU A 129 8.75 17.90 2.02
CA GLU A 129 10.05 18.55 2.03
C GLU A 129 10.43 19.14 0.66
N LYS A 130 11.34 20.11 0.71
CA LYS A 130 11.92 20.67 -0.52
C LYS A 130 12.81 19.63 -1.18
N PHE A 131 12.57 19.38 -2.45
CA PHE A 131 13.42 18.48 -3.24
C PHE A 131 14.72 19.16 -3.61
N ASP A 132 15.83 18.53 -3.23
CA ASP A 132 17.19 18.89 -3.62
C ASP A 132 17.71 17.85 -4.61
N GLU A 133 17.87 18.24 -5.87
CA GLU A 133 18.28 17.35 -6.95
C GLU A 133 19.74 16.88 -6.78
N GLN A 134 20.62 17.75 -6.28
CA GLN A 134 22.02 17.41 -6.04
C GLN A 134 22.13 16.37 -4.92
N GLN A 135 21.50 16.61 -3.78
CA GLN A 135 21.47 15.66 -2.67
C GLN A 135 20.82 14.32 -3.09
N ALA A 136 19.75 14.39 -3.89
CA ALA A 136 19.12 13.20 -4.43
C ALA A 136 20.09 12.38 -5.30
N GLN A 137 20.84 13.03 -6.15
CA GLN A 137 21.83 12.38 -7.00
C GLN A 137 22.97 11.75 -6.20
N GLU A 138 23.42 12.41 -5.16
CA GLU A 138 24.46 11.88 -4.24
C GLU A 138 23.98 10.62 -3.50
N LYS A 139 22.73 10.60 -3.06
CA LYS A 139 22.15 9.50 -2.26
C LYS A 139 21.58 8.35 -3.11
N LEU A 140 21.00 8.66 -4.26
CA LEU A 140 20.30 7.69 -5.11
C LEU A 140 21.06 7.32 -6.38
N GLY A 141 22.10 8.07 -6.72
CA GLY A 141 22.85 7.93 -7.95
C GLY A 141 22.27 8.74 -9.10
N LYS A 142 22.69 8.44 -10.31
CA LYS A 142 22.32 9.19 -11.52
C LYS A 142 20.81 9.08 -11.80
N VAL A 143 20.20 10.21 -12.17
CA VAL A 143 18.83 10.23 -12.72
C VAL A 143 18.80 9.49 -14.04
N MET A 144 17.98 8.45 -14.12
CA MET A 144 17.79 7.64 -15.34
C MET A 144 16.74 8.25 -16.26
N LYS A 145 15.71 8.86 -15.68
CA LYS A 145 14.62 9.51 -16.41
C LYS A 145 14.07 10.67 -15.60
N GLN A 146 13.87 11.80 -16.28
CA GLN A 146 13.19 12.96 -15.73
C GLN A 146 11.99 13.31 -16.62
N VAL A 147 10.86 13.57 -16.00
CA VAL A 147 9.64 14.05 -16.68
C VAL A 147 9.21 15.33 -15.99
N ILE A 148 9.01 16.39 -16.76
CA ILE A 148 8.63 17.71 -16.26
C ILE A 148 7.32 18.13 -16.93
N ASP A 149 6.28 18.34 -16.13
CA ASP A 149 5.05 18.98 -16.58
C ASP A 149 5.11 20.47 -16.23
N LYS A 150 5.42 21.29 -17.24
CA LYS A 150 5.53 22.75 -17.09
C LYS A 150 4.21 23.40 -16.68
N LYS A 151 3.06 22.82 -17.08
CA LYS A 151 1.74 23.38 -16.80
C LYS A 151 1.37 23.23 -15.32
N THR A 152 1.57 22.07 -14.75
CA THR A 152 1.23 21.78 -13.35
C THR A 152 2.39 22.07 -12.40
N LYS A 153 3.59 22.35 -12.90
CA LYS A 153 4.86 22.48 -12.16
C LYS A 153 5.16 21.20 -11.37
N ALA A 154 4.77 20.05 -11.92
CA ALA A 154 5.07 18.73 -11.39
C ALA A 154 6.27 18.14 -12.14
N SER A 155 7.10 17.39 -11.43
CA SER A 155 8.22 16.66 -12.01
C SER A 155 8.30 15.28 -11.41
N SER A 156 8.84 14.33 -12.17
CA SER A 156 9.15 12.99 -11.72
C SER A 156 10.59 12.65 -12.07
N TYR A 157 11.33 12.17 -11.08
CA TYR A 157 12.73 11.77 -11.20
C TYR A 157 12.82 10.28 -10.93
N THR A 158 13.25 9.51 -11.91
CA THR A 158 13.44 8.06 -11.81
C THR A 158 14.93 7.76 -11.62
N TYR A 159 15.25 7.17 -10.51
CA TYR A 159 16.54 6.56 -10.19
C TYR A 159 16.45 5.04 -10.33
N LYS A 160 17.55 4.32 -10.12
CA LYS A 160 17.59 2.87 -10.31
C LYS A 160 16.50 2.12 -9.50
N TYR A 161 16.26 2.54 -8.27
CA TYR A 161 15.35 1.85 -7.33
C TYR A 161 14.36 2.78 -6.65
N VAL A 162 14.36 4.06 -7.00
CA VAL A 162 13.50 5.06 -6.37
C VAL A 162 12.92 5.97 -7.43
N ILE A 163 11.64 6.29 -7.29
CA ILE A 163 10.99 7.33 -8.09
C ILE A 163 10.52 8.42 -7.14
N ILE A 164 10.92 9.66 -7.40
CA ILE A 164 10.47 10.83 -6.63
C ILE A 164 9.60 11.71 -7.51
N GLY A 165 8.39 11.96 -7.06
CA GLY A 165 7.50 12.95 -7.66
C GLY A 165 7.54 14.25 -6.86
N THR A 166 7.56 15.38 -7.58
CA THR A 166 7.57 16.71 -6.95
C THR A 166 6.49 17.60 -7.56
N LYS A 167 6.03 18.58 -6.80
CA LYS A 167 5.17 19.66 -7.28
C LYS A 167 5.60 20.96 -6.61
N LYS A 168 5.87 21.98 -7.42
CA LYS A 168 6.41 23.27 -6.93
C LYS A 168 7.65 23.07 -6.03
N GLN A 169 8.56 22.21 -6.45
CA GLN A 169 9.78 21.81 -5.74
C GLN A 169 9.58 21.12 -4.38
N LYS A 170 8.37 20.73 -4.01
CA LYS A 170 8.13 19.90 -2.83
C LYS A 170 7.92 18.45 -3.23
N ILE A 171 8.44 17.52 -2.46
CA ILE A 171 8.24 16.08 -2.65
C ILE A 171 6.77 15.75 -2.39
N THR A 172 6.09 15.15 -3.37
CA THR A 172 4.69 14.75 -3.29
C THR A 172 4.48 13.25 -3.40
N SER A 173 5.47 12.53 -3.88
CA SER A 173 5.45 11.06 -3.88
C SER A 173 6.86 10.48 -3.84
N ILE A 174 7.00 9.33 -3.21
CA ILE A 174 8.21 8.52 -3.16
C ILE A 174 7.79 7.07 -3.41
N ARG A 175 8.46 6.39 -4.32
CA ARG A 175 8.28 4.95 -4.56
C ARG A 175 9.62 4.26 -4.48
N VAL A 176 9.68 3.18 -3.73
CA VAL A 176 10.92 2.44 -3.45
C VAL A 176 10.75 0.99 -3.84
N PHE A 177 11.77 0.42 -4.49
CA PHE A 177 11.81 -0.94 -5.04
C PHE A 177 13.04 -1.75 -4.61
N ASP A 178 13.77 -1.30 -3.60
CA ASP A 178 15.02 -1.92 -3.17
C ASP A 178 15.05 -2.08 -1.63
N PRO A 179 15.45 -3.25 -1.12
CA PRO A 179 15.45 -3.55 0.32
C PRO A 179 16.40 -2.67 1.14
N LYS A 180 17.36 -1.98 0.52
CA LYS A 180 18.26 -1.08 1.26
C LYS A 180 17.57 0.16 1.83
N TYR A 181 16.39 0.50 1.32
CA TYR A 181 15.61 1.64 1.81
C TYR A 181 14.57 1.15 2.80
N ILE A 182 14.77 1.47 4.06
CA ILE A 182 13.97 1.01 5.18
C ILE A 182 13.06 2.14 5.63
N THR A 183 11.80 1.86 5.94
CA THR A 183 10.87 2.82 6.54
C THR A 183 11.26 3.13 7.98
N MET A 184 10.67 4.16 8.58
CA MET A 184 10.91 4.52 9.97
C MET A 184 10.61 3.39 10.96
N ARG A 185 9.67 2.49 10.63
CA ARG A 185 9.33 1.32 11.45
C ARG A 185 10.06 0.04 11.05
N GLY A 186 11.13 0.13 10.27
CA GLY A 186 11.99 -1.01 9.94
C GLY A 186 11.42 -1.97 8.89
N VAL A 187 10.46 -1.54 8.07
CA VAL A 187 9.92 -2.33 6.96
C VAL A 187 10.63 -1.98 5.67
N SER A 188 10.98 -3.00 4.90
CA SER A 188 11.66 -2.87 3.60
C SER A 188 11.01 -3.73 2.51
N VAL A 189 11.40 -3.48 1.28
CA VAL A 189 11.07 -4.37 0.15
C VAL A 189 11.66 -5.75 0.41
N GLY A 190 10.89 -6.81 0.15
CA GLY A 190 11.24 -8.20 0.44
C GLY A 190 10.75 -8.72 1.80
N ASP A 191 10.38 -7.84 2.74
CA ASP A 191 9.77 -8.25 4.00
C ASP A 191 8.42 -8.93 3.77
N SER A 192 8.02 -9.80 4.72
CA SER A 192 6.68 -10.37 4.68
C SER A 192 5.61 -9.31 4.97
N ALA A 193 4.44 -9.46 4.36
CA ALA A 193 3.29 -8.61 4.66
C ALA A 193 2.91 -8.69 6.15
N ALA A 194 3.04 -9.86 6.78
CA ALA A 194 2.79 -10.04 8.20
C ALA A 194 3.74 -9.18 9.07
N ARG A 195 5.05 -9.11 8.71
CA ARG A 195 5.99 -8.20 9.39
C ARG A 195 5.53 -6.75 9.26
N ALA A 196 5.14 -6.34 8.06
CA ALA A 196 4.68 -4.97 7.83
C ALA A 196 3.41 -4.66 8.63
N VAL A 197 2.44 -5.57 8.66
CA VAL A 197 1.23 -5.45 9.48
C VAL A 197 1.57 -5.41 10.98
N GLY A 198 2.56 -6.17 11.44
CA GLY A 198 3.04 -6.11 12.82
C GLY A 198 3.61 -4.73 13.21
N GLN A 199 4.15 -3.97 12.26
CA GLN A 199 4.72 -2.64 12.50
C GLN A 199 3.71 -1.49 12.31
N TYR A 200 2.80 -1.62 11.36
CA TYR A 200 1.87 -0.57 10.96
C TYR A 200 0.42 -0.84 11.38
N GLY A 201 0.13 -2.04 11.91
CA GLY A 201 -1.21 -2.47 12.26
C GLY A 201 -2.06 -2.87 11.07
N VAL A 202 -3.36 -3.02 11.31
CA VAL A 202 -4.35 -3.29 10.27
C VAL A 202 -4.41 -2.10 9.32
N PRO A 203 -4.27 -2.30 7.99
CA PRO A 203 -4.40 -1.21 7.02
C PRO A 203 -5.81 -0.62 7.02
N ASP A 204 -5.90 0.69 6.77
CA ASP A 204 -7.19 1.39 6.60
C ASP A 204 -7.96 0.87 5.39
N ALA A 205 -7.24 0.40 4.36
CA ALA A 205 -7.82 -0.19 3.17
C ALA A 205 -6.93 -1.26 2.56
N VAL A 206 -7.55 -2.28 1.95
CA VAL A 206 -6.87 -3.31 1.16
C VAL A 206 -7.47 -3.34 -0.22
N VAL A 207 -6.64 -3.16 -1.25
CA VAL A 207 -7.07 -3.13 -2.65
C VAL A 207 -6.50 -4.35 -3.36
N TYR A 208 -7.38 -5.25 -3.80
CA TYR A 208 -7.01 -6.46 -4.52
C TYR A 208 -6.95 -6.22 -6.03
N GLY A 209 -6.06 -6.93 -6.71
CA GLY A 209 -5.89 -6.84 -8.16
C GLY A 209 -5.33 -5.49 -8.63
N ALA A 210 -4.67 -4.76 -7.72
CA ALA A 210 -4.03 -3.48 -7.99
C ALA A 210 -2.52 -3.56 -7.72
N GLY A 211 -1.84 -2.43 -7.77
CA GLY A 211 -0.41 -2.34 -7.55
C GLY A 211 0.43 -2.68 -8.78
N ILE A 212 1.74 -2.61 -8.60
CA ILE A 212 2.71 -2.88 -9.67
C ILE A 212 2.71 -4.36 -10.01
N THR A 213 2.57 -5.21 -9.01
CA THR A 213 2.49 -6.67 -9.17
C THR A 213 1.10 -7.15 -9.58
N GLY A 214 0.08 -6.28 -9.55
CA GLY A 214 -1.31 -6.61 -9.82
C GLY A 214 -1.96 -7.49 -8.75
N LYS A 215 -1.39 -7.56 -7.53
CA LYS A 215 -1.88 -8.41 -6.45
C LYS A 215 -2.65 -7.63 -5.41
N THR A 216 -2.00 -7.08 -4.41
CA THR A 216 -2.67 -6.45 -3.27
C THR A 216 -1.93 -5.19 -2.86
N ILE A 217 -2.66 -4.13 -2.53
CA ILE A 217 -2.09 -2.94 -1.91
C ILE A 217 -2.69 -2.81 -0.51
N TYR A 218 -1.84 -2.72 0.51
CA TYR A 218 -2.21 -2.31 1.86
C TYR A 218 -2.03 -0.80 1.97
N GLU A 219 -3.06 -0.09 2.38
CA GLU A 219 -3.07 1.37 2.45
C GLU A 219 -3.31 1.86 3.87
N TYR A 220 -2.52 2.83 4.27
CA TYR A 220 -2.60 3.52 5.54
C TYR A 220 -2.68 5.02 5.29
N PHE A 221 -3.53 5.73 6.03
CA PHE A 221 -3.80 7.13 5.79
C PHE A 221 -3.58 7.98 7.04
N LEU A 222 -2.93 9.12 6.85
CA LEU A 222 -2.84 10.15 7.87
C LEU A 222 -3.48 11.44 7.35
N PRO A 223 -4.54 11.95 7.99
CA PRO A 223 -5.12 13.24 7.66
C PRO A 223 -4.07 14.35 7.83
N THR A 224 -4.11 15.35 6.96
CA THR A 224 -3.30 16.57 7.13
C THR A 224 -4.17 17.70 7.67
N GLU A 225 -3.54 18.79 8.15
CA GLU A 225 -4.26 20.00 8.57
C GLU A 225 -5.16 20.54 7.44
N ASN A 226 -4.72 20.41 6.20
CA ASN A 226 -5.56 20.67 5.04
C ASN A 226 -6.50 19.48 4.80
N LYS A 227 -7.77 19.60 5.24
CA LYS A 227 -8.81 18.57 5.09
C LYS A 227 -9.08 18.11 3.65
N LYS A 228 -8.51 18.81 2.65
CA LYS A 228 -8.54 18.40 1.23
C LYS A 228 -7.36 17.52 0.83
N GLN A 229 -6.47 17.23 1.76
CA GLN A 229 -5.27 16.42 1.54
C GLN A 229 -5.13 15.36 2.62
N ARG A 230 -4.47 14.27 2.30
CA ARG A 230 -4.01 13.25 3.25
C ARG A 230 -2.67 12.67 2.79
N LEU A 231 -1.89 12.21 3.74
CA LEU A 231 -0.74 11.39 3.46
C LEU A 231 -1.20 9.94 3.29
N ARG A 232 -0.70 9.28 2.26
CA ARG A 232 -0.92 7.86 1.98
C ARG A 232 0.42 7.13 2.05
N PHE A 233 0.50 6.15 2.93
CA PHE A 233 1.53 5.12 2.93
C PHE A 233 0.91 3.84 2.38
N ALA A 234 1.56 3.22 1.40
CA ALA A 234 1.05 1.98 0.84
C ALA A 234 2.16 0.97 0.58
N LEU A 235 1.82 -0.29 0.75
CA LEU A 235 2.67 -1.43 0.48
C LEU A 235 2.05 -2.24 -0.67
N ASP A 236 2.81 -2.39 -1.75
CA ASP A 236 2.46 -3.31 -2.83
C ASP A 236 2.96 -4.71 -2.44
N VAL A 237 2.04 -5.64 -2.30
CA VAL A 237 2.27 -7.00 -1.80
C VAL A 237 2.00 -7.99 -2.92
N ASP A 238 2.95 -8.90 -3.17
CA ASP A 238 2.84 -9.92 -4.19
C ASP A 238 2.01 -11.15 -3.75
N LYS A 239 1.96 -12.13 -4.65
CA LYS A 239 1.24 -13.40 -4.40
C LYS A 239 1.83 -14.24 -3.24
N ASP A 240 3.09 -14.02 -2.91
CA ASP A 240 3.80 -14.74 -1.85
C ASP A 240 3.79 -13.95 -0.53
N SER A 241 2.88 -12.94 -0.43
CA SER A 241 2.71 -12.07 0.72
C SER A 241 3.98 -11.32 1.10
N ARG A 242 4.76 -10.86 0.09
CA ARG A 242 5.97 -10.07 0.27
C ARG A 242 5.80 -8.67 -0.29
N VAL A 243 6.37 -7.70 0.43
CA VAL A 243 6.41 -6.31 0.02
C VAL A 243 7.29 -6.17 -1.24
N GLN A 244 6.72 -5.69 -2.34
CA GLN A 244 7.42 -5.45 -3.61
C GLN A 244 7.74 -3.98 -3.83
N ALA A 245 6.94 -3.09 -3.25
CA ALA A 245 7.21 -1.67 -3.29
C ALA A 245 6.63 -0.98 -2.05
N ILE A 246 7.31 0.11 -1.64
CA ILE A 246 6.83 1.07 -0.64
C ILE A 246 6.45 2.34 -1.38
N ILE A 247 5.25 2.85 -1.13
CA ILE A 247 4.69 3.99 -1.84
C ILE A 247 4.21 5.02 -0.84
N LEU A 248 4.78 6.21 -0.88
CA LEU A 248 4.37 7.36 -0.08
C LEU A 248 3.80 8.42 -1.01
N GLU A 249 2.65 8.97 -0.73
CA GLU A 249 1.99 9.96 -1.57
C GLU A 249 1.21 11.00 -0.78
N LEU A 250 1.30 12.26 -1.21
CA LEU A 250 0.40 13.33 -0.79
C LEU A 250 -0.81 13.35 -1.74
N GLN A 251 -1.93 12.85 -1.28
CA GLN A 251 -3.17 12.74 -2.08
C GLN A 251 -4.11 13.92 -1.85
N GLN A 252 -4.83 14.32 -2.92
CA GLN A 252 -5.97 15.20 -2.82
C GLN A 252 -7.22 14.38 -2.48
N VAL A 253 -7.92 14.76 -1.44
CA VAL A 253 -9.22 14.18 -1.09
C VAL A 253 -10.28 14.92 -1.86
N LYS A 254 -10.92 14.27 -2.84
CA LYS A 254 -12.11 14.82 -3.50
C LYS A 254 -13.29 14.68 -2.54
N LYS A 255 -14.08 15.74 -2.41
CA LYS A 255 -15.39 15.70 -1.75
C LYS A 255 -16.38 15.00 -2.64
#